data_7301f73d5bf01d5b53f04bce4618323a
#
_entry.id   7301f73d5bf01d5b53f04bce4618323a
#
_cell.length_a   1.000
_cell.length_b   1.000
_cell.length_c   1.000
_cell.angle_alpha   90.00
_cell.angle_beta   90.00
_cell.angle_gamma   90.00
#
_symmetry.space_group_name_H-M   'P 1'
#
loop_
_entity.id
_entity.type
_entity.pdbx_description
1 polymer ?
#
loop_
_entity_poly.entity_id
_entity_poly.type
_entity_poly.pdbx_seq_one_letter_code
_entity_poly.pdbx_strand_id
1 'polypeptide(L)'
;FYNWGLFYSMGASEEILALALRAYNAITRSNDDRTHNPLFPWLFPQIHNEYYSLTVPPGMSPSWIPGQRIITDWHHMGEGNQLFYNLGLGDPTIAENVGRAQRFAAMMIGADPEAPNYDANLNQFRSVYTDARGPIFAVNVEQVKGFLHGGSPTQPNWSPKPMPSRIGLYPAIKELEIDWYKNPQRAREVVDVFNKVVMRGDTPANLAATGLVTNAYLYTGDDTYKQWVLRYTEGWIDRMRRNGGIMPDNIGPSGKIGEYRDGVWWGGWYGWDCYKGMNIGLTSITVAAQCAHLLSGDAGYLEILRTQMEHIVGRTQKKDSGQVVYSWRRDNEDWIDYKEMPSKWLPHLYHASMAAVDYQLIDTVRRGDVERDWGATEKINAKNGGDFAFFHYHDGKFPNWPDTIMRSELDLALTALEHVKQEPRTRAQMLEQNTGIPNPVLTEGLTQMMLGAPGTVYNGGLLRATVRYYDADLKRPGLPQDIAACVDKLGPETVGVQLVNLSHSHCHRVIVQAGAYAEHQFTEVEYVDDSIE
;
A
#
# COMPACT_ATOMS: atom_id res chain seq x y z
N PHE A 1 -7.66 -1.62 -12.59
CA PHE A 1 -8.54 -0.40 -12.56
C PHE A 1 -8.55 0.30 -11.18
N TYR A 2 -7.62 -0.05 -10.28
CA TYR A 2 -7.51 0.56 -8.94
C TYR A 2 -7.27 2.09 -8.98
N ASN A 3 -6.65 2.63 -10.02
CA ASN A 3 -6.33 4.05 -10.18
C ASN A 3 -7.31 4.85 -11.07
N TRP A 4 -8.41 4.24 -11.54
CA TRP A 4 -9.35 4.92 -12.45
C TRP A 4 -10.08 6.09 -11.78
N GLY A 5 -10.43 5.99 -10.49
CA GLY A 5 -10.99 7.10 -9.73
C GLY A 5 -10.01 8.27 -9.59
N LEU A 6 -8.72 7.97 -9.38
CA LEU A 6 -7.66 8.97 -9.37
C LEU A 6 -7.50 9.64 -10.74
N PHE A 7 -7.47 8.86 -11.82
CA PHE A 7 -7.38 9.39 -13.18
C PHE A 7 -8.56 10.32 -13.53
N TYR A 8 -9.78 9.93 -13.15
CA TYR A 8 -10.94 10.80 -13.25
C TYR A 8 -10.74 12.11 -12.48
N SER A 9 -10.23 12.03 -11.27
CA SER A 9 -10.00 13.21 -10.42
C SER A 9 -8.87 14.13 -10.91
N MET A 10 -8.15 13.73 -11.95
CA MET A 10 -7.16 14.53 -12.67
C MET A 10 -7.72 15.21 -13.93
N GLY A 11 -8.92 14.85 -14.38
CA GLY A 11 -9.57 15.45 -15.55
C GLY A 11 -10.05 14.46 -16.62
N ALA A 12 -9.89 13.15 -16.41
CA ALA A 12 -10.39 12.14 -17.35
C ALA A 12 -11.93 12.17 -17.46
N SER A 13 -12.48 11.52 -18.51
CA SER A 13 -13.91 11.55 -18.79
C SER A 13 -14.74 10.87 -17.69
N GLU A 14 -16.01 11.30 -17.56
CA GLU A 14 -16.97 10.74 -16.59
C GLU A 14 -17.22 9.23 -16.79
N GLU A 15 -17.04 8.73 -18.01
CA GLU A 15 -17.17 7.31 -18.32
C GLU A 15 -16.18 6.46 -17.51
N ILE A 16 -14.99 6.98 -17.22
CA ILE A 16 -13.97 6.27 -16.43
C ILE A 16 -14.47 6.06 -14.99
N LEU A 17 -15.02 7.10 -14.36
CA LEU A 17 -15.60 6.94 -13.02
C LEU A 17 -16.81 6.01 -13.02
N ALA A 18 -17.69 6.15 -14.01
CA ALA A 18 -18.87 5.30 -14.16
C ALA A 18 -18.50 3.82 -14.33
N LEU A 19 -17.45 3.53 -15.11
CA LEU A 19 -16.91 2.17 -15.27
C LEU A 19 -16.31 1.63 -13.97
N ALA A 20 -15.52 2.44 -13.27
CA ALA A 20 -14.91 2.06 -12.00
C ALA A 20 -15.98 1.77 -10.93
N LEU A 21 -16.99 2.63 -10.81
CA LEU A 21 -18.12 2.44 -9.89
C LEU A 21 -18.94 1.20 -10.22
N ARG A 22 -19.25 0.99 -11.50
CA ARG A 22 -19.99 -0.21 -11.94
C ARG A 22 -19.23 -1.48 -11.60
N ALA A 23 -17.94 -1.53 -11.87
CA ALA A 23 -17.10 -2.68 -11.55
C ALA A 23 -17.02 -2.90 -10.03
N TYR A 24 -16.75 -1.85 -9.26
CA TYR A 24 -16.68 -1.91 -7.80
C TYR A 24 -18.00 -2.37 -7.20
N ASN A 25 -19.13 -1.80 -7.63
CA ASN A 25 -20.47 -2.16 -7.14
C ASN A 25 -20.84 -3.60 -7.48
N ALA A 26 -20.53 -4.08 -8.69
CA ALA A 26 -20.80 -5.47 -9.07
C ALA A 26 -20.10 -6.47 -8.16
N ILE A 27 -18.85 -6.18 -7.78
CA ILE A 27 -18.04 -7.07 -6.94
C ILE A 27 -18.43 -6.93 -5.47
N THR A 28 -18.58 -5.69 -4.98
CA THR A 28 -18.89 -5.44 -3.57
C THR A 28 -20.27 -5.97 -3.19
N ARG A 29 -21.27 -5.86 -4.08
CA ARG A 29 -22.62 -6.42 -3.83
C ARG A 29 -22.61 -7.93 -3.66
N SER A 30 -21.78 -8.65 -4.40
CA SER A 30 -21.65 -10.10 -4.21
C SER A 30 -20.99 -10.48 -2.89
N ASN A 31 -20.32 -9.52 -2.25
CA ASN A 31 -19.52 -9.69 -1.04
C ASN A 31 -20.13 -9.04 0.21
N ASP A 32 -21.21 -8.28 0.05
CA ASP A 32 -21.85 -7.58 1.16
C ASP A 32 -22.61 -8.51 2.12
N ASP A 33 -22.84 -9.74 1.72
CA ASP A 33 -23.53 -10.74 2.54
C ASP A 33 -22.54 -11.58 3.36
N ARG A 34 -22.50 -11.34 4.67
CA ARG A 34 -21.69 -12.09 5.62
C ARG A 34 -22.01 -13.59 5.66
N THR A 35 -23.21 -13.99 5.23
CA THR A 35 -23.61 -15.40 5.26
C THR A 35 -23.04 -16.17 4.10
N HIS A 36 -22.94 -15.56 2.93
CA HIS A 36 -22.35 -16.16 1.73
C HIS A 36 -20.86 -15.92 1.64
N ASN A 37 -20.41 -14.78 2.14
CA ASN A 37 -19.03 -14.38 2.10
C ASN A 37 -18.55 -13.92 3.47
N PRO A 38 -17.87 -14.79 4.21
CA PRO A 38 -17.35 -14.46 5.52
C PRO A 38 -16.16 -13.50 5.49
N LEU A 39 -15.64 -13.24 4.31
CA LEU A 39 -14.56 -12.29 4.16
C LEU A 39 -15.08 -10.89 4.31
N PHE A 40 -14.19 -10.08 4.74
CA PHE A 40 -14.31 -8.66 4.62
C PHE A 40 -14.72 -8.32 3.17
N PRO A 41 -15.68 -7.43 2.96
CA PRO A 41 -16.20 -7.16 1.62
C PRO A 41 -15.21 -6.34 0.78
N TRP A 42 -14.04 -6.87 0.60
CA TRP A 42 -13.04 -6.30 -0.27
C TRP A 42 -13.14 -6.86 -1.65
N LEU A 43 -12.82 -6.02 -2.54
CA LEU A 43 -12.80 -6.32 -3.92
C LEU A 43 -11.78 -7.41 -4.29
N PHE A 44 -10.55 -7.17 -3.92
CA PHE A 44 -9.41 -7.90 -4.48
C PHE A 44 -9.29 -9.34 -4.00
N PRO A 45 -9.39 -9.63 -2.70
CA PRO A 45 -9.31 -11.00 -2.22
C PRO A 45 -10.38 -11.91 -2.78
N GLN A 46 -11.57 -11.38 -2.95
CA GLN A 46 -12.70 -12.16 -3.44
C GLN A 46 -12.57 -12.48 -4.92
N ILE A 47 -12.23 -11.52 -5.78
CA ILE A 47 -11.99 -11.79 -7.19
C ILE A 47 -10.88 -12.81 -7.35
N HIS A 48 -9.83 -12.63 -6.62
CA HIS A 48 -8.70 -13.55 -6.64
C HIS A 48 -9.13 -14.96 -6.22
N ASN A 49 -10.04 -15.04 -5.30
CA ASN A 49 -10.53 -16.27 -4.73
C ASN A 49 -11.56 -16.99 -5.60
N GLU A 50 -12.57 -16.33 -6.08
CA GLU A 50 -13.51 -16.89 -7.06
C GLU A 50 -12.78 -17.33 -8.31
N TYR A 51 -11.81 -16.54 -8.74
CA TYR A 51 -10.96 -16.85 -9.84
C TYR A 51 -10.16 -18.14 -9.59
N TYR A 52 -9.47 -18.28 -8.46
CA TYR A 52 -8.75 -19.50 -8.11
C TYR A 52 -9.70 -20.69 -7.87
N SER A 53 -10.87 -20.48 -7.30
CA SER A 53 -11.84 -21.57 -7.10
C SER A 53 -12.41 -22.12 -8.40
N LEU A 54 -12.48 -21.27 -9.44
CA LEU A 54 -12.99 -21.67 -10.77
C LEU A 54 -11.92 -22.26 -11.69
N THR A 55 -10.65 -21.94 -11.47
CA THR A 55 -9.55 -22.25 -12.39
C THR A 55 -8.52 -23.23 -11.87
N VAL A 56 -8.51 -23.51 -10.56
CA VAL A 56 -7.56 -24.46 -9.97
C VAL A 56 -8.12 -25.85 -10.00
N PRO A 57 -7.49 -26.79 -10.71
CA PRO A 57 -7.91 -28.19 -10.70
C PRO A 57 -8.01 -28.75 -9.27
N PRO A 58 -8.92 -29.69 -9.01
CA PRO A 58 -9.03 -30.35 -7.72
C PRO A 58 -7.67 -30.86 -7.25
N GLY A 59 -7.20 -30.37 -6.09
CA GLY A 59 -5.91 -30.76 -5.50
C GLY A 59 -4.78 -29.73 -5.60
N MET A 60 -4.97 -28.59 -6.27
CA MET A 60 -3.88 -27.62 -6.49
C MET A 60 -3.72 -26.54 -5.41
N SER A 61 -4.72 -26.22 -4.64
CA SER A 61 -4.55 -25.36 -3.46
C SER A 61 -5.59 -25.66 -2.40
N PRO A 62 -5.16 -26.02 -1.23
CA PRO A 62 -6.03 -26.42 -0.13
C PRO A 62 -6.67 -25.25 0.63
N SER A 63 -6.24 -24.05 0.36
CA SER A 63 -6.90 -22.83 0.87
C SER A 63 -8.33 -22.64 0.29
N TRP A 64 -8.71 -23.46 -0.67
CA TRP A 64 -9.91 -23.37 -1.50
C TRP A 64 -10.94 -24.46 -1.28
N ILE A 65 -10.97 -25.08 -0.13
CA ILE A 65 -12.00 -26.05 0.18
C ILE A 65 -13.33 -25.30 0.32
N PRO A 66 -14.38 -25.68 -0.43
CA PRO A 66 -15.71 -25.08 -0.30
C PRO A 66 -16.16 -25.03 1.16
N GLY A 67 -16.60 -23.87 1.63
CA GLY A 67 -17.05 -23.66 3.01
C GLY A 67 -15.95 -23.27 4.01
N GLN A 68 -14.67 -23.19 3.62
CA GLN A 68 -13.61 -22.63 4.47
C GLN A 68 -13.52 -21.11 4.32
N ARG A 69 -13.20 -20.45 5.44
CA ARG A 69 -12.90 -19.00 5.43
C ARG A 69 -11.65 -18.76 4.62
N ILE A 70 -11.72 -17.80 3.73
CA ILE A 70 -10.59 -17.34 2.96
C ILE A 70 -9.77 -16.43 3.84
N ILE A 71 -8.47 -16.65 3.90
CA ILE A 71 -7.56 -15.93 4.78
C ILE A 71 -6.83 -14.88 3.97
N THR A 72 -6.98 -13.63 4.37
CA THR A 72 -6.33 -12.50 3.72
C THR A 72 -5.75 -11.57 4.78
N ASP A 73 -4.50 -11.18 4.57
CA ASP A 73 -3.79 -10.21 5.38
C ASP A 73 -3.92 -8.78 4.80
N TRP A 74 -3.48 -7.80 5.58
CA TRP A 74 -3.57 -6.39 5.18
C TRP A 74 -2.71 -6.01 3.98
N HIS A 75 -1.68 -6.78 3.65
CA HIS A 75 -0.92 -6.56 2.43
C HIS A 75 -1.79 -6.73 1.17
N HIS A 76 -2.59 -7.80 1.14
CA HIS A 76 -3.47 -8.07 -0.01
C HIS A 76 -4.77 -7.25 0.06
N MET A 77 -5.33 -7.05 1.25
CA MET A 77 -6.51 -6.20 1.42
C MET A 77 -6.24 -4.75 1.00
N GLY A 78 -5.07 -4.22 1.34
CA GLY A 78 -4.67 -2.87 0.97
C GLY A 78 -4.68 -2.64 -0.55
N GLU A 79 -4.30 -3.64 -1.34
CA GLU A 79 -4.36 -3.55 -2.82
C GLU A 79 -5.79 -3.26 -3.32
N GLY A 80 -6.80 -3.89 -2.75
CA GLY A 80 -8.19 -3.66 -3.13
C GLY A 80 -8.74 -2.33 -2.63
N ASN A 81 -8.29 -1.90 -1.48
CA ASN A 81 -8.76 -0.67 -0.86
C ASN A 81 -8.36 0.60 -1.62
N GLN A 82 -7.24 0.61 -2.34
CA GLN A 82 -6.84 1.75 -3.16
C GLN A 82 -7.90 2.13 -4.20
N LEU A 83 -8.55 1.15 -4.83
CA LEU A 83 -9.69 1.44 -5.70
C LEU A 83 -10.78 2.20 -4.97
N PHE A 84 -11.14 1.74 -3.77
CA PHE A 84 -12.19 2.35 -2.96
C PHE A 84 -11.84 3.79 -2.55
N TYR A 85 -10.60 4.03 -2.13
CA TYR A 85 -10.13 5.36 -1.76
C TYR A 85 -10.16 6.31 -2.96
N ASN A 86 -9.72 5.84 -4.12
CA ASN A 86 -9.70 6.63 -5.35
C ASN A 86 -11.10 6.97 -5.88
N LEU A 87 -12.12 6.13 -5.62
CA LEU A 87 -13.51 6.48 -5.93
C LEU A 87 -13.99 7.70 -5.13
N GLY A 88 -13.56 7.84 -3.88
CA GLY A 88 -13.85 9.01 -3.05
C GLY A 88 -13.19 10.31 -3.55
N LEU A 89 -12.05 10.22 -4.24
CA LEU A 89 -11.46 11.38 -4.91
C LEU A 89 -12.31 11.86 -6.09
N GLY A 90 -13.01 10.94 -6.76
CA GLY A 90 -13.89 11.26 -7.88
C GLY A 90 -15.22 11.84 -7.43
N ASP A 91 -15.90 11.17 -6.51
CA ASP A 91 -17.18 11.62 -5.95
C ASP A 91 -17.34 11.12 -4.50
N PRO A 92 -17.07 11.99 -3.51
CA PRO A 92 -17.24 11.64 -2.09
C PRO A 92 -18.71 11.63 -1.63
N THR A 93 -19.67 12.03 -2.47
CA THR A 93 -21.09 12.17 -2.09
C THR A 93 -21.92 10.92 -2.31
N ILE A 94 -21.34 9.87 -2.93
CA ILE A 94 -22.04 8.62 -3.20
C ILE A 94 -22.40 7.92 -1.88
N ALA A 95 -23.69 7.98 -1.51
CA ALA A 95 -24.19 7.49 -0.23
C ALA A 95 -23.86 6.01 0.04
N GLU A 96 -23.87 5.16 -1.00
CA GLU A 96 -23.49 3.75 -0.88
C GLU A 96 -22.03 3.58 -0.46
N ASN A 97 -21.11 4.42 -0.97
CA ASN A 97 -19.70 4.40 -0.60
C ASN A 97 -19.47 4.97 0.81
N VAL A 98 -20.20 5.99 1.22
CA VAL A 98 -20.19 6.50 2.60
C VAL A 98 -20.60 5.38 3.57
N GLY A 99 -21.71 4.69 3.31
CA GLY A 99 -22.16 3.58 4.13
C GLY A 99 -21.17 2.40 4.17
N ARG A 100 -20.49 2.12 3.06
CA ARG A 100 -19.42 1.11 3.02
C ARG A 100 -18.22 1.52 3.86
N ALA A 101 -17.77 2.77 3.74
CA ALA A 101 -16.63 3.27 4.52
C ALA A 101 -16.88 3.16 6.02
N GLN A 102 -18.07 3.55 6.48
CA GLN A 102 -18.48 3.42 7.88
C GLN A 102 -18.50 1.96 8.34
N ARG A 103 -19.15 1.08 7.56
CA ARG A 103 -19.24 -0.35 7.90
C ARG A 103 -17.87 -1.01 7.96
N PHE A 104 -17.00 -0.74 6.99
CA PHE A 104 -15.67 -1.34 6.94
C PHE A 104 -14.79 -0.84 8.10
N ALA A 105 -14.83 0.45 8.40
CA ALA A 105 -14.10 1.00 9.54
C ALA A 105 -14.62 0.42 10.87
N ALA A 106 -15.94 0.30 11.06
CA ALA A 106 -16.54 -0.27 12.27
C ALA A 106 -15.99 -1.67 12.60
N MET A 107 -15.80 -2.51 11.57
CA MET A 107 -15.23 -3.85 11.73
C MET A 107 -13.77 -3.83 12.20
N MET A 108 -13.02 -2.74 11.93
CA MET A 108 -11.58 -2.64 12.27
C MET A 108 -11.33 -1.92 13.59
N ILE A 109 -12.17 -0.96 13.95
CA ILE A 109 -11.99 -0.19 15.18
C ILE A 109 -12.59 -0.86 16.43
N GLY A 110 -13.21 -2.04 16.27
CA GLY A 110 -13.88 -2.76 17.34
C GLY A 110 -15.30 -2.24 17.66
N ALA A 111 -15.89 -1.44 16.76
CA ALA A 111 -17.25 -0.93 16.92
C ALA A 111 -18.32 -1.92 16.43
N ASP A 112 -17.95 -2.89 15.61
CA ASP A 112 -18.85 -3.96 15.13
C ASP A 112 -18.71 -5.20 16.03
N PRO A 113 -19.74 -5.57 16.82
CA PRO A 113 -19.67 -6.72 17.72
C PRO A 113 -19.57 -8.07 17.00
N GLU A 114 -19.97 -8.14 15.73
CA GLU A 114 -19.85 -9.35 14.92
C GLU A 114 -18.45 -9.53 14.32
N ALA A 115 -17.64 -8.47 14.33
CA ALA A 115 -16.27 -8.48 13.82
C ALA A 115 -15.27 -7.94 14.86
N PRO A 116 -15.03 -8.63 15.98
CA PRO A 116 -14.17 -8.16 17.07
C PRO A 116 -12.68 -8.29 16.73
N ASN A 117 -12.24 -7.66 15.63
CA ASN A 117 -10.87 -7.74 15.15
C ASN A 117 -9.86 -7.02 16.05
N TYR A 118 -10.29 -5.97 16.75
CA TYR A 118 -9.42 -5.08 17.51
C TYR A 118 -9.71 -5.17 19.01
N ASP A 119 -8.64 -5.07 19.80
CA ASP A 119 -8.70 -4.98 21.25
C ASP A 119 -8.39 -3.54 21.70
N ALA A 120 -9.41 -2.81 22.10
CA ALA A 120 -9.28 -1.42 22.50
C ALA A 120 -8.47 -1.22 23.79
N ASN A 121 -8.44 -2.22 24.68
CA ASN A 121 -7.70 -2.13 25.95
C ASN A 121 -6.20 -2.28 25.72
N LEU A 122 -5.82 -3.17 24.80
CA LEU A 122 -4.42 -3.44 24.44
C LEU A 122 -3.94 -2.58 23.28
N ASN A 123 -4.85 -1.84 22.64
CA ASN A 123 -4.56 -1.02 21.46
C ASN A 123 -3.84 -1.83 20.38
N GLN A 124 -4.45 -2.96 19.97
CA GLN A 124 -3.87 -3.88 19.01
C GLN A 124 -4.92 -4.69 18.26
N PHE A 125 -4.59 -5.17 17.05
CA PHE A 125 -5.34 -6.24 16.41
C PHE A 125 -5.13 -7.56 17.15
N ARG A 126 -6.17 -8.42 17.10
CA ARG A 126 -6.15 -9.73 17.80
C ARG A 126 -5.50 -10.83 16.96
N SER A 127 -5.41 -10.62 15.65
CA SER A 127 -4.79 -11.53 14.70
C SER A 127 -4.13 -10.77 13.56
N VAL A 128 -3.16 -11.39 12.91
CA VAL A 128 -2.58 -10.94 11.63
C VAL A 128 -3.60 -11.05 10.48
N TYR A 129 -4.65 -11.84 10.66
CA TYR A 129 -5.75 -12.02 9.73
C TYR A 129 -7.05 -11.54 10.34
N THR A 130 -7.66 -10.57 9.69
CA THR A 130 -8.95 -9.99 10.06
C THR A 130 -10.02 -10.35 9.03
N ASP A 131 -11.29 -10.37 9.42
CA ASP A 131 -12.38 -10.51 8.46
C ASP A 131 -13.70 -9.91 8.98
N ALA A 132 -14.75 -9.95 8.17
CA ALA A 132 -16.07 -9.42 8.50
C ALA A 132 -16.77 -10.16 9.66
N ARG A 133 -16.24 -11.29 10.10
CA ARG A 133 -16.71 -12.07 11.25
C ARG A 133 -15.71 -12.08 12.40
N GLY A 134 -14.73 -11.18 12.37
CA GLY A 134 -13.70 -11.07 13.38
C GLY A 134 -12.40 -11.82 13.05
N PRO A 135 -11.46 -11.87 14.00
CA PRO A 135 -10.12 -12.37 13.79
C PRO A 135 -10.11 -13.88 13.51
N ILE A 136 -9.18 -14.31 12.66
CA ILE A 136 -8.96 -15.71 12.36
C ILE A 136 -7.82 -16.22 13.24
N PHE A 137 -8.12 -17.17 14.13
CA PHE A 137 -7.15 -17.72 15.09
C PHE A 137 -6.67 -19.12 14.76
N ALA A 138 -7.19 -19.72 13.68
CA ALA A 138 -6.82 -21.08 13.31
C ALA A 138 -6.81 -21.26 11.80
N VAL A 139 -5.78 -21.93 11.33
CA VAL A 139 -5.58 -22.41 9.97
C VAL A 139 -5.34 -23.91 9.98
N ASN A 140 -5.57 -24.57 8.85
CA ASN A 140 -5.34 -26.01 8.72
C ASN A 140 -3.94 -26.34 8.19
N VAL A 141 -3.61 -27.63 8.15
CA VAL A 141 -2.31 -28.11 7.70
C VAL A 141 -1.96 -27.68 6.28
N GLU A 142 -2.93 -27.62 5.40
CA GLU A 142 -2.70 -27.27 4.00
C GLU A 142 -2.42 -25.77 3.84
N GLN A 143 -3.06 -24.93 4.64
CA GLN A 143 -2.78 -23.50 4.70
C GLN A 143 -1.38 -23.24 5.28
N VAL A 144 -1.03 -23.88 6.38
CA VAL A 144 0.33 -23.79 6.96
C VAL A 144 1.38 -24.27 5.97
N LYS A 145 1.12 -25.37 5.27
CA LYS A 145 1.98 -25.87 4.22
C LYS A 145 2.18 -24.84 3.10
N GLY A 146 1.08 -24.23 2.62
CA GLY A 146 1.15 -23.17 1.63
C GLY A 146 2.01 -21.98 2.10
N PHE A 147 1.89 -21.57 3.35
CA PHE A 147 2.70 -20.50 3.93
C PHE A 147 4.18 -20.89 4.04
N LEU A 148 4.48 -22.09 4.54
CA LEU A 148 5.85 -22.55 4.76
C LEU A 148 6.60 -22.89 3.48
N HIS A 149 5.92 -23.31 2.44
CA HIS A 149 6.54 -23.74 1.17
C HIS A 149 6.37 -22.74 0.01
N GLY A 150 5.74 -21.60 0.23
CA GLY A 150 5.57 -20.58 -0.81
C GLY A 150 4.43 -20.85 -1.79
N GLY A 151 3.43 -21.61 -1.40
CA GLY A 151 2.24 -21.93 -2.19
C GLY A 151 2.06 -23.42 -2.45
N SER A 152 1.60 -23.78 -3.65
CA SER A 152 1.42 -25.16 -4.09
C SER A 152 2.66 -25.70 -4.82
N PRO A 153 2.90 -27.02 -4.83
CA PRO A 153 4.01 -27.65 -5.56
C PRO A 153 4.10 -27.31 -7.05
N THR A 154 3.00 -26.85 -7.63
CA THR A 154 2.93 -26.46 -9.04
C THR A 154 3.20 -24.99 -9.29
N GLN A 155 3.40 -24.19 -8.24
CA GLN A 155 3.69 -22.76 -8.37
C GLN A 155 5.20 -22.49 -8.48
N PRO A 156 5.63 -21.45 -9.26
CA PRO A 156 7.05 -21.14 -9.45
C PRO A 156 7.81 -20.84 -8.16
N ASN A 157 7.10 -20.39 -7.12
CA ASN A 157 7.70 -20.02 -5.81
C ASN A 157 7.71 -21.18 -4.82
N TRP A 158 7.30 -22.38 -5.21
CA TRP A 158 7.31 -23.54 -4.34
C TRP A 158 8.74 -23.94 -4.00
N SER A 159 8.97 -24.16 -2.71
CA SER A 159 10.21 -24.76 -2.21
C SER A 159 9.90 -26.11 -1.57
N PRO A 160 10.57 -27.19 -1.98
CA PRO A 160 10.42 -28.48 -1.30
C PRO A 160 10.89 -28.41 0.16
N LYS A 161 11.83 -27.54 0.49
CA LYS A 161 12.20 -27.25 1.87
C LYS A 161 11.25 -26.20 2.45
N PRO A 162 10.74 -26.40 3.67
CA PRO A 162 10.00 -25.35 4.36
C PRO A 162 10.85 -24.08 4.40
N MET A 163 10.24 -22.95 4.02
CA MET A 163 10.86 -21.65 4.15
C MET A 163 10.39 -21.05 5.47
N PRO A 164 11.17 -21.12 6.55
CA PRO A 164 10.78 -20.50 7.83
C PRO A 164 10.61 -18.99 7.73
N SER A 165 11.07 -18.42 6.64
CA SER A 165 11.19 -17.00 6.36
C SER A 165 9.91 -16.19 6.29
N ARG A 166 8.71 -16.79 6.32
CA ARG A 166 7.44 -16.05 6.42
C ARG A 166 6.92 -15.93 7.85
N ILE A 167 7.38 -16.78 8.75
CA ILE A 167 6.74 -17.02 10.05
C ILE A 167 7.71 -16.86 11.20
N GLY A 168 8.93 -16.46 10.94
CA GLY A 168 9.96 -16.44 11.94
C GLY A 168 10.42 -17.83 12.38
N LEU A 169 11.53 -17.80 13.07
CA LEU A 169 12.21 -19.01 13.55
C LEU A 169 11.64 -19.44 14.91
N TYR A 170 10.35 -19.75 14.97
CA TYR A 170 9.85 -20.44 16.17
C TYR A 170 10.56 -21.77 16.29
N PRO A 171 11.13 -22.12 17.46
CA PRO A 171 11.96 -23.32 17.61
C PRO A 171 11.30 -24.60 17.09
N ALA A 172 9.98 -24.73 17.25
CA ALA A 172 9.21 -25.88 16.76
C ALA A 172 9.06 -25.95 15.24
N ILE A 173 9.37 -24.85 14.51
CA ILE A 173 9.21 -24.73 13.06
C ILE A 173 10.58 -24.58 12.36
N LYS A 174 11.62 -24.25 13.13
CA LYS A 174 12.96 -23.94 12.61
C LYS A 174 13.61 -25.12 11.85
N GLU A 175 13.35 -26.31 12.28
CA GLU A 175 13.94 -27.56 11.74
C GLU A 175 12.84 -28.51 11.32
N LEU A 176 12.04 -28.10 10.33
CA LEU A 176 11.02 -28.98 9.77
C LEU A 176 11.61 -29.89 8.70
N GLU A 177 11.25 -31.15 8.79
CA GLU A 177 11.49 -32.14 7.75
C GLU A 177 10.73 -31.72 6.46
N ILE A 178 11.26 -32.08 5.28
CA ILE A 178 10.66 -31.72 3.98
C ILE A 178 9.18 -32.13 3.89
N ASP A 179 8.85 -33.28 4.47
CA ASP A 179 7.52 -33.88 4.40
C ASP A 179 6.79 -33.94 5.75
N TRP A 180 7.10 -33.00 6.67
CA TRP A 180 6.48 -32.86 7.98
C TRP A 180 4.94 -33.02 7.97
N TYR A 181 4.29 -32.55 6.91
CA TYR A 181 2.84 -32.61 6.75
C TYR A 181 2.29 -34.00 6.42
N LYS A 182 3.13 -34.96 6.04
CA LYS A 182 2.73 -36.37 5.79
C LYS A 182 2.56 -37.16 7.07
N ASN A 183 3.21 -36.75 8.14
CA ASN A 183 3.04 -37.36 9.46
C ASN A 183 1.90 -36.64 10.22
N PRO A 184 0.75 -37.28 10.49
CA PRO A 184 -0.39 -36.63 11.11
C PRO A 184 -0.12 -36.00 12.49
N GLN A 185 0.76 -36.64 13.29
CA GLN A 185 1.13 -36.13 14.60
C GLN A 185 2.00 -34.87 14.44
N ARG A 186 3.02 -34.92 13.60
CA ARG A 186 3.92 -33.80 13.33
C ARG A 186 3.18 -32.62 12.70
N ALA A 187 2.28 -32.91 11.74
CA ALA A 187 1.43 -31.90 11.13
C ALA A 187 0.56 -31.18 12.17
N ARG A 188 -0.03 -31.91 13.12
CA ARG A 188 -0.82 -31.30 14.21
C ARG A 188 0.05 -30.41 15.09
N GLU A 189 1.21 -30.87 15.54
CA GLU A 189 2.15 -30.10 16.35
C GLU A 189 2.53 -28.78 15.67
N VAL A 190 2.86 -28.82 14.39
CA VAL A 190 3.21 -27.62 13.60
C VAL A 190 2.04 -26.66 13.47
N VAL A 191 0.85 -27.17 13.16
CA VAL A 191 -0.37 -26.36 13.04
C VAL A 191 -0.74 -25.73 14.39
N ASP A 192 -0.65 -26.48 15.49
CA ASP A 192 -0.96 -25.96 16.83
C ASP A 192 -0.01 -24.84 17.24
N VAL A 193 1.30 -24.99 16.96
CA VAL A 193 2.29 -23.92 17.18
C VAL A 193 1.94 -22.72 16.30
N PHE A 194 1.68 -22.93 15.02
CA PHE A 194 1.36 -21.86 14.09
C PHE A 194 0.11 -21.07 14.56
N ASN A 195 -0.97 -21.77 14.89
CA ASN A 195 -2.21 -21.17 15.37
C ASN A 195 -2.05 -20.43 16.71
N LYS A 196 -1.13 -20.91 17.56
CA LYS A 196 -0.86 -20.27 18.84
C LYS A 196 -0.03 -18.99 18.71
N VAL A 197 0.99 -19.02 17.84
CA VAL A 197 2.06 -17.99 17.83
C VAL A 197 1.91 -17.00 16.69
N VAL A 198 1.47 -17.48 15.49
CA VAL A 198 1.38 -16.62 14.30
C VAL A 198 0.00 -15.99 14.17
N MET A 199 -1.06 -16.80 14.43
CA MET A 199 -2.43 -16.37 14.21
C MET A 199 -3.00 -15.51 15.35
N ARG A 200 -2.20 -15.13 16.33
CA ARG A 200 -2.65 -14.38 17.51
C ARG A 200 -1.73 -13.21 17.80
N GLY A 201 -2.33 -12.05 18.02
CA GLY A 201 -1.60 -10.83 18.31
C GLY A 201 -1.46 -9.92 17.09
N ASP A 202 -0.55 -8.98 17.15
CA ASP A 202 -0.43 -7.89 16.19
C ASP A 202 0.92 -7.86 15.46
N THR A 203 0.94 -7.28 14.28
CA THR A 203 2.12 -7.15 13.42
C THR A 203 2.09 -5.79 12.70
N PRO A 204 3.24 -5.22 12.32
CA PRO A 204 3.29 -3.96 11.57
C PRO A 204 2.50 -3.97 10.26
N ALA A 205 2.28 -5.13 9.63
CA ALA A 205 1.45 -5.22 8.43
C ALA A 205 0.01 -4.73 8.66
N ASN A 206 -0.52 -4.86 9.88
CA ASN A 206 -1.86 -4.40 10.23
C ASN A 206 -1.98 -2.86 10.29
N LEU A 207 -0.87 -2.13 10.33
CA LEU A 207 -0.87 -0.67 10.23
C LEU A 207 -1.49 -0.15 8.92
N ALA A 208 -1.56 -0.96 7.87
CA ALA A 208 -2.28 -0.60 6.65
C ALA A 208 -3.79 -0.36 6.88
N ALA A 209 -4.36 -0.89 7.95
CA ALA A 209 -5.75 -0.62 8.33
C ALA A 209 -6.03 0.87 8.60
N THR A 210 -5.00 1.64 8.98
CA THR A 210 -5.13 3.09 9.18
C THR A 210 -5.60 3.81 7.92
N GLY A 211 -5.20 3.34 6.73
CA GLY A 211 -5.69 3.88 5.46
C GLY A 211 -7.20 3.74 5.30
N LEU A 212 -7.75 2.56 5.62
CA LEU A 212 -9.18 2.31 5.55
C LEU A 212 -9.97 3.18 6.52
N VAL A 213 -9.50 3.29 7.77
CA VAL A 213 -10.18 4.08 8.80
C VAL A 213 -10.07 5.58 8.51
N THR A 214 -8.91 6.04 7.98
CA THR A 214 -8.77 7.41 7.50
C THR A 214 -9.72 7.71 6.34
N ASN A 215 -9.89 6.77 5.40
CA ASN A 215 -10.86 6.94 4.31
C ASN A 215 -12.30 7.11 4.83
N ALA A 216 -12.67 6.41 5.90
CA ALA A 216 -13.97 6.61 6.55
C ALA A 216 -14.10 8.02 7.17
N TYR A 217 -13.04 8.53 7.80
CA TYR A 217 -13.00 9.91 8.25
C TYR A 217 -13.19 10.91 7.10
N LEU A 218 -12.50 10.71 5.98
CA LEU A 218 -12.59 11.60 4.83
C LEU A 218 -13.99 11.64 4.19
N TYR A 219 -14.76 10.56 4.30
CA TYR A 219 -16.16 10.53 3.87
C TYR A 219 -17.13 11.17 4.87
N THR A 220 -16.85 11.11 6.16
CA THR A 220 -17.86 11.38 7.20
C THR A 220 -17.54 12.57 8.11
N GLY A 221 -16.26 12.91 8.27
CA GLY A 221 -15.81 13.86 9.28
C GLY A 221 -15.96 13.37 10.74
N ASP A 222 -16.24 12.07 10.96
CA ASP A 222 -16.42 11.53 12.31
C ASP A 222 -15.07 11.35 13.02
N ASP A 223 -14.84 12.15 14.05
CA ASP A 223 -13.62 12.16 14.84
C ASP A 223 -13.29 10.82 15.51
N THR A 224 -14.24 9.92 15.66
CA THR A 224 -13.99 8.57 16.18
C THR A 224 -12.94 7.84 15.35
N TYR A 225 -13.00 7.98 14.02
CA TYR A 225 -12.03 7.37 13.10
C TYR A 225 -10.66 8.02 13.21
N LYS A 226 -10.61 9.37 13.25
CA LYS A 226 -9.37 10.13 13.46
C LYS A 226 -8.68 9.70 14.76
N GLN A 227 -9.41 9.70 15.87
CA GLN A 227 -8.87 9.33 17.19
C GLN A 227 -8.35 7.89 17.20
N TRP A 228 -9.03 6.97 16.53
CA TRP A 228 -8.56 5.59 16.45
C TRP A 228 -7.24 5.48 15.69
N VAL A 229 -7.12 6.15 14.53
CA VAL A 229 -5.89 6.13 13.71
C VAL A 229 -4.72 6.68 14.51
N LEU A 230 -4.89 7.83 15.18
CA LEU A 230 -3.84 8.43 15.98
C LEU A 230 -3.43 7.51 17.13
N ARG A 231 -4.38 7.03 17.92
CA ARG A 231 -4.12 6.13 19.06
C ARG A 231 -3.45 4.82 18.64
N TYR A 232 -3.88 4.20 17.53
CA TYR A 232 -3.28 2.95 17.07
C TYR A 232 -1.84 3.18 16.59
N THR A 233 -1.59 4.27 15.86
CA THR A 233 -0.23 4.66 15.43
C THR A 233 0.66 4.97 16.63
N GLU A 234 0.18 5.72 17.62
CA GLU A 234 0.90 6.01 18.87
C GLU A 234 1.29 4.73 19.63
N GLY A 235 0.39 3.76 19.67
CA GLY A 235 0.69 2.47 20.29
C GLY A 235 1.87 1.75 19.62
N TRP A 236 1.99 1.85 18.30
CA TRP A 236 3.13 1.30 17.57
C TRP A 236 4.40 2.12 17.73
N ILE A 237 4.31 3.45 17.79
CA ILE A 237 5.44 4.33 18.11
C ILE A 237 5.99 4.00 19.52
N ASP A 238 5.13 3.79 20.50
CA ASP A 238 5.53 3.42 21.85
C ASP A 238 6.22 2.04 21.87
N ARG A 239 5.70 1.05 21.15
CA ARG A 239 6.35 -0.27 21.01
C ARG A 239 7.72 -0.15 20.36
N MET A 240 7.85 0.65 19.31
CA MET A 240 9.10 0.94 18.63
C MET A 240 10.12 1.58 19.58
N ARG A 241 9.73 2.63 20.30
CA ARG A 241 10.61 3.32 21.27
C ARG A 241 11.08 2.39 22.38
N ARG A 242 10.18 1.56 22.92
CA ARG A 242 10.54 0.54 23.92
C ARG A 242 11.47 -0.55 23.39
N ASN A 243 11.54 -0.73 22.08
CA ASN A 243 12.44 -1.66 21.40
C ASN A 243 13.69 -0.97 20.83
N GLY A 244 14.13 0.13 21.41
CA GLY A 244 15.36 0.82 20.99
C GLY A 244 15.26 1.50 19.63
N GLY A 245 14.08 1.91 19.21
CA GLY A 245 13.82 2.59 17.94
C GLY A 245 13.58 1.65 16.76
N ILE A 246 13.81 0.35 16.91
CA ILE A 246 13.53 -0.62 15.84
C ILE A 246 12.10 -1.13 16.00
N MET A 247 11.34 -1.15 14.90
CA MET A 247 9.97 -1.66 14.91
C MET A 247 9.95 -3.14 15.30
N PRO A 248 9.31 -3.53 16.43
CA PRO A 248 9.09 -4.95 16.71
C PRO A 248 8.05 -5.50 15.74
N ASP A 249 8.17 -6.76 15.35
CA ASP A 249 7.27 -7.33 14.35
C ASP A 249 6.38 -8.45 14.88
N ASN A 250 6.44 -8.74 16.19
CA ASN A 250 5.55 -9.71 16.81
C ASN A 250 5.10 -9.22 18.19
N ILE A 251 3.82 -8.92 18.28
CA ILE A 251 3.15 -8.54 19.51
C ILE A 251 2.18 -9.66 19.85
N GLY A 252 2.36 -10.27 21.00
CA GLY A 252 1.50 -11.36 21.44
C GLY A 252 0.11 -10.93 21.94
N PRO A 253 -0.78 -11.87 22.23
CA PRO A 253 -2.16 -11.58 22.67
C PRO A 253 -2.28 -10.73 23.92
N SER A 254 -1.26 -10.71 24.77
CA SER A 254 -1.22 -9.87 25.98
C SER A 254 -0.64 -8.47 25.75
N GLY A 255 -0.28 -8.11 24.52
CA GLY A 255 0.37 -6.85 24.16
C GLY A 255 1.88 -6.85 24.36
N LYS A 256 2.49 -7.98 24.73
CA LYS A 256 3.94 -8.08 24.97
C LYS A 256 4.69 -8.35 23.67
N ILE A 257 5.80 -7.62 23.48
CA ILE A 257 6.74 -7.88 22.40
C ILE A 257 7.40 -9.25 22.61
N GLY A 258 7.42 -10.09 21.59
CA GLY A 258 8.07 -11.40 21.61
C GLY A 258 7.46 -12.39 22.62
N GLU A 259 6.16 -12.26 22.95
CA GLU A 259 5.50 -13.06 24.00
C GLU A 259 5.72 -14.56 23.88
N TYR A 260 5.76 -15.09 22.66
CA TYR A 260 5.99 -16.52 22.41
C TYR A 260 7.40 -16.84 21.92
N ARG A 261 8.33 -15.89 22.05
CA ARG A 261 9.72 -16.02 21.59
C ARG A 261 10.73 -15.58 22.64
N ASP A 262 10.42 -15.73 23.91
CA ASP A 262 11.31 -15.36 25.02
C ASP A 262 11.79 -13.90 24.96
N GLY A 263 10.91 -13.00 24.48
CA GLY A 263 11.18 -11.57 24.32
C GLY A 263 11.89 -11.18 23.02
N VAL A 264 12.14 -12.12 22.09
CA VAL A 264 12.71 -11.80 20.78
C VAL A 264 11.69 -11.00 19.97
N TRP A 265 12.05 -9.77 19.62
CA TRP A 265 11.18 -8.75 19.03
C TRP A 265 10.94 -8.91 17.52
N TRP A 266 11.71 -9.77 16.83
CA TRP A 266 11.66 -10.01 15.39
C TRP A 266 11.19 -11.44 15.08
N GLY A 267 10.72 -11.66 13.84
CA GLY A 267 10.29 -12.96 13.34
C GLY A 267 8.79 -13.17 13.35
N GLY A 268 8.01 -12.11 13.29
CA GLY A 268 6.57 -12.14 13.12
C GLY A 268 6.14 -12.22 11.65
N TRP A 269 4.86 -12.20 11.43
CA TRP A 269 4.27 -12.26 10.10
C TRP A 269 4.68 -11.06 9.25
N TYR A 270 5.29 -11.29 8.10
CA TYR A 270 5.91 -10.28 7.24
C TYR A 270 6.92 -9.37 7.98
N GLY A 271 7.57 -9.91 8.99
CA GLY A 271 8.55 -9.22 9.80
C GLY A 271 9.95 -9.18 9.19
N TRP A 272 10.91 -8.83 10.02
CA TRP A 272 12.30 -8.61 9.60
C TRP A 272 13.01 -9.86 9.06
N ASP A 273 12.61 -11.06 9.46
CA ASP A 273 13.18 -12.33 8.97
C ASP A 273 12.47 -12.91 7.74
N CYS A 274 11.39 -12.28 7.31
CA CYS A 274 10.66 -12.69 6.11
C CYS A 274 11.60 -12.69 4.88
N TYR A 275 11.37 -13.60 3.94
CA TYR A 275 12.14 -13.67 2.68
C TYR A 275 12.18 -12.35 1.88
N LYS A 276 11.20 -11.49 2.06
CA LYS A 276 11.17 -10.11 1.56
C LYS A 276 11.69 -9.10 2.57
N GLY A 277 12.12 -9.56 3.76
CA GLY A 277 12.41 -8.70 4.89
C GLY A 277 11.19 -7.89 5.33
N MET A 278 11.42 -6.80 6.03
CA MET A 278 10.37 -5.89 6.53
C MET A 278 9.66 -5.07 5.44
N ASN A 279 9.80 -5.40 4.15
CA ASN A 279 9.26 -4.63 3.02
C ASN A 279 7.77 -4.33 3.17
N ILE A 280 6.97 -5.36 3.52
CA ILE A 280 5.52 -5.21 3.70
C ILE A 280 5.20 -4.39 4.94
N GLY A 281 5.88 -4.64 6.05
CA GLY A 281 5.73 -3.87 7.27
C GLY A 281 6.09 -2.39 7.08
N LEU A 282 7.20 -2.09 6.39
CA LEU A 282 7.61 -0.71 6.08
C LEU A 282 6.57 0.01 5.19
N THR A 283 5.97 -0.69 4.25
CA THR A 283 4.87 -0.14 3.45
C THR A 283 3.68 0.24 4.34
N SER A 284 3.27 -0.64 5.24
CA SER A 284 2.17 -0.39 6.19
C SER A 284 2.50 0.70 7.22
N ILE A 285 3.76 0.76 7.67
CA ILE A 285 4.29 1.85 8.52
C ILE A 285 4.20 3.19 7.78
N THR A 286 4.53 3.22 6.48
CA THR A 286 4.42 4.43 5.66
C THR A 286 2.96 4.90 5.57
N VAL A 287 2.02 3.98 5.36
CA VAL A 287 0.58 4.30 5.36
C VAL A 287 0.15 4.92 6.69
N ALA A 288 0.51 4.30 7.81
CA ALA A 288 0.13 4.80 9.13
C ALA A 288 0.74 6.17 9.44
N ALA A 289 2.03 6.36 9.13
CA ALA A 289 2.71 7.64 9.31
C ALA A 289 2.01 8.77 8.52
N GLN A 290 1.69 8.50 7.26
CA GLN A 290 1.02 9.48 6.39
C GLN A 290 -0.41 9.75 6.82
N CYS A 291 -1.17 8.73 7.23
CA CYS A 291 -2.54 8.90 7.71
C CYS A 291 -2.60 9.70 9.02
N ALA A 292 -1.74 9.37 9.97
CA ALA A 292 -1.70 10.09 11.25
C ALA A 292 -1.27 11.55 11.06
N HIS A 293 -0.25 11.80 10.22
CA HIS A 293 0.16 13.15 9.85
C HIS A 293 -0.96 13.93 9.14
N LEU A 294 -1.63 13.32 8.16
CA LEU A 294 -2.76 13.94 7.44
C LEU A 294 -3.87 14.39 8.40
N LEU A 295 -4.23 13.53 9.36
CA LEU A 295 -5.34 13.78 10.26
C LEU A 295 -5.02 14.77 11.39
N SER A 296 -3.75 14.87 11.80
CA SER A 296 -3.34 15.69 12.94
C SER A 296 -2.62 16.99 12.55
N GLY A 297 -1.98 17.03 11.38
CA GLY A 297 -0.99 18.05 11.03
C GLY A 297 0.34 17.92 11.78
N ASP A 298 0.49 16.92 12.66
CA ASP A 298 1.71 16.74 13.48
C ASP A 298 2.74 15.85 12.74
N ALA A 299 3.85 16.46 12.33
CA ALA A 299 4.98 15.76 11.72
C ALA A 299 5.69 14.77 12.66
N GLY A 300 5.41 14.82 13.97
CA GLY A 300 5.90 13.86 14.95
C GLY A 300 5.51 12.41 14.62
N TYR A 301 4.35 12.19 14.00
CA TYR A 301 3.93 10.85 13.56
C TYR A 301 4.80 10.25 12.45
N LEU A 302 5.56 11.07 11.73
CA LEU A 302 6.51 10.58 10.72
C LEU A 302 7.73 9.88 11.35
N GLU A 303 7.97 10.04 12.67
CA GLU A 303 9.02 9.35 13.41
C GLU A 303 8.96 7.83 13.22
N ILE A 304 7.77 7.25 13.18
CA ILE A 304 7.59 5.80 13.05
C ILE A 304 8.27 5.24 11.79
N LEU A 305 8.26 6.01 10.70
CA LEU A 305 8.95 5.65 9.45
C LEU A 305 10.39 6.15 9.43
N ARG A 306 10.63 7.41 9.85
CA ARG A 306 11.97 8.03 9.84
C ARG A 306 12.99 7.18 10.57
N THR A 307 12.67 6.77 11.78
CA THR A 307 13.57 5.95 12.60
C THR A 307 13.93 4.62 11.93
N GLN A 308 12.96 3.97 11.24
CA GLN A 308 13.26 2.76 10.50
C GLN A 308 14.18 3.03 9.30
N MET A 309 13.97 4.14 8.58
CA MET A 309 14.82 4.52 7.45
C MET A 309 16.23 4.86 7.92
N GLU A 310 16.40 5.58 9.02
CA GLU A 310 17.71 5.86 9.63
C GLU A 310 18.45 4.57 9.99
N HIS A 311 17.76 3.62 10.62
CA HIS A 311 18.34 2.32 10.94
C HIS A 311 18.75 1.53 9.70
N ILE A 312 17.98 1.58 8.62
CA ILE A 312 18.29 0.85 7.38
C ILE A 312 19.43 1.55 6.64
N VAL A 313 19.37 2.88 6.49
CA VAL A 313 20.43 3.66 5.83
C VAL A 313 21.74 3.58 6.61
N GLY A 314 21.70 3.45 7.93
CA GLY A 314 22.87 3.22 8.78
C GLY A 314 23.49 1.81 8.67
N ARG A 315 22.77 0.84 8.10
CA ARG A 315 23.21 -0.56 7.95
C ARG A 315 23.60 -0.84 6.51
N THR A 316 24.85 -0.59 6.18
CA THR A 316 25.34 -0.69 4.81
C THR A 316 26.45 -1.73 4.67
N GLN A 317 26.57 -2.23 3.45
CA GLN A 317 27.76 -2.91 2.96
C GLN A 317 28.17 -2.28 1.63
N LYS A 318 29.46 -2.36 1.33
CA LYS A 318 30.00 -1.89 0.06
C LYS A 318 30.40 -3.09 -0.76
N LYS A 319 29.87 -3.21 -1.99
CA LYS A 319 30.26 -4.23 -2.96
C LYS A 319 31.65 -3.90 -3.53
N ASP A 320 32.27 -4.88 -4.19
CA ASP A 320 33.56 -4.69 -4.90
C ASP A 320 33.46 -3.62 -5.98
N SER A 321 32.30 -3.43 -6.60
CA SER A 321 32.00 -2.34 -7.54
C SER A 321 32.02 -0.94 -6.92
N GLY A 322 32.04 -0.85 -5.59
CA GLY A 322 31.88 0.43 -4.86
C GLY A 322 30.43 0.76 -4.50
N GLN A 323 29.45 0.05 -5.03
CA GLN A 323 28.02 0.24 -4.74
C GLN A 323 27.73 -0.03 -3.27
N VAL A 324 26.98 0.89 -2.63
CA VAL A 324 26.47 0.73 -1.27
C VAL A 324 25.11 0.04 -1.33
N VAL A 325 24.95 -0.98 -0.51
CA VAL A 325 23.74 -1.79 -0.38
C VAL A 325 23.27 -1.83 1.07
N TYR A 326 21.98 -2.08 1.28
CA TYR A 326 21.27 -1.94 2.54
C TYR A 326 20.53 -3.21 2.92
N SER A 327 20.40 -3.49 4.23
CA SER A 327 19.62 -4.62 4.71
C SER A 327 18.40 -4.17 5.50
N TRP A 328 17.25 -4.73 5.14
CA TRP A 328 15.99 -4.71 5.89
C TRP A 328 15.50 -6.12 6.23
N ARG A 329 16.44 -7.09 6.27
CA ARG A 329 16.18 -8.47 6.64
C ARG A 329 17.14 -8.94 7.73
N ARG A 330 16.61 -9.71 8.68
CA ARG A 330 17.34 -10.28 9.80
C ARG A 330 17.27 -11.79 9.76
N ASP A 331 18.36 -12.47 10.12
CA ASP A 331 18.40 -13.90 10.37
C ASP A 331 19.23 -14.15 11.63
N ASN A 332 18.66 -14.82 12.62
CA ASN A 332 19.22 -14.89 13.96
C ASN A 332 19.57 -13.51 14.51
N GLU A 333 20.84 -13.23 14.81
CA GLU A 333 21.30 -11.95 15.32
C GLU A 333 21.91 -11.05 14.23
N ASP A 334 21.98 -11.54 12.99
CA ASP A 334 22.65 -10.86 11.89
C ASP A 334 21.66 -10.16 10.94
N TRP A 335 22.12 -9.04 10.35
CA TRP A 335 21.47 -8.42 9.23
C TRP A 335 21.99 -9.01 7.93
N ILE A 336 21.10 -9.45 7.06
CA ILE A 336 21.42 -10.20 5.83
C ILE A 336 20.71 -9.64 4.60
N ASP A 337 20.95 -10.22 3.43
CA ASP A 337 20.29 -9.86 2.16
C ASP A 337 20.46 -8.39 1.78
N TYR A 338 21.70 -7.93 1.76
CA TYR A 338 22.03 -6.55 1.36
C TYR A 338 21.73 -6.29 -0.11
N LYS A 339 20.87 -5.31 -0.37
CA LYS A 339 20.33 -4.94 -1.70
C LYS A 339 20.30 -3.43 -1.88
N GLU A 340 20.06 -3.01 -3.12
CA GLU A 340 19.78 -1.60 -3.44
C GLU A 340 18.58 -1.09 -2.66
N MET A 341 18.61 0.18 -2.26
CA MET A 341 17.44 0.82 -1.63
C MET A 341 16.32 0.96 -2.66
N PRO A 342 15.11 0.46 -2.38
CA PRO A 342 13.98 0.69 -3.26
C PRO A 342 13.51 2.14 -3.21
N SER A 343 13.04 2.66 -4.34
CA SER A 343 12.45 4.00 -4.45
C SER A 343 11.02 4.03 -3.92
N LYS A 344 10.84 3.76 -2.64
CA LYS A 344 9.51 3.66 -2.02
C LYS A 344 9.39 4.57 -0.79
N TRP A 345 9.97 4.17 0.30
CA TRP A 345 9.68 4.73 1.63
C TRP A 345 10.29 6.12 1.83
N LEU A 346 11.54 6.33 1.40
CA LEU A 346 12.23 7.60 1.55
C LEU A 346 11.57 8.76 0.79
N PRO A 347 11.17 8.59 -0.49
CA PRO A 347 10.40 9.61 -1.19
C PRO A 347 9.11 9.99 -0.49
N HIS A 348 8.37 9.01 0.03
CA HIS A 348 7.14 9.25 0.76
C HIS A 348 7.35 9.94 2.11
N LEU A 349 8.43 9.59 2.82
CA LEU A 349 8.82 10.26 4.06
C LEU A 349 9.15 11.72 3.80
N TYR A 350 10.03 11.98 2.82
CA TYR A 350 10.44 13.34 2.48
C TYR A 350 9.28 14.20 1.99
N HIS A 351 8.46 13.69 1.08
CA HIS A 351 7.29 14.43 0.60
C HIS A 351 6.32 14.79 1.75
N ALA A 352 6.17 13.91 2.73
CA ALA A 352 5.30 14.17 3.87
C ALA A 352 5.86 15.23 4.84
N SER A 353 7.19 15.29 4.99
CA SER A 353 7.84 16.15 5.97
C SER A 353 8.40 17.44 5.37
N MET A 354 8.85 17.40 4.12
CA MET A 354 9.72 18.38 3.46
C MET A 354 10.95 18.78 4.31
N ALA A 355 11.34 17.94 5.26
CA ALA A 355 12.42 18.21 6.20
C ALA A 355 13.79 17.90 5.59
N ALA A 356 14.76 18.78 5.80
CA ALA A 356 16.13 18.61 5.31
C ALA A 356 16.77 17.30 5.79
N VAL A 357 16.46 16.84 7.00
CA VAL A 357 16.97 15.58 7.54
C VAL A 357 16.50 14.37 6.71
N ASP A 358 15.25 14.35 6.27
CA ASP A 358 14.72 13.27 5.45
C ASP A 358 15.26 13.31 4.03
N TYR A 359 15.49 14.52 3.49
CA TYR A 359 16.16 14.68 2.21
C TYR A 359 17.62 14.19 2.24
N GLN A 360 18.32 14.40 3.37
CA GLN A 360 19.69 13.89 3.54
C GLN A 360 19.76 12.35 3.47
N LEU A 361 18.71 11.63 3.89
CA LEU A 361 18.64 10.18 3.71
C LEU A 361 18.60 9.80 2.23
N ILE A 362 17.78 10.52 1.43
CA ILE A 362 17.72 10.34 -0.03
C ILE A 362 19.09 10.60 -0.65
N ASP A 363 19.74 11.71 -0.29
CA ASP A 363 21.06 12.07 -0.80
C ASP A 363 22.16 11.07 -0.41
N THR A 364 22.07 10.49 0.78
CA THR A 364 22.99 9.45 1.24
C THR A 364 22.87 8.20 0.38
N VAL A 365 21.65 7.79 0.08
CA VAL A 365 21.39 6.64 -0.78
C VAL A 365 21.89 6.89 -2.21
N ARG A 366 21.61 8.08 -2.78
CA ARG A 366 22.05 8.43 -4.13
C ARG A 366 23.56 8.48 -4.28
N ARG A 367 24.26 9.06 -3.28
CA ARG A 367 25.73 9.10 -3.26
C ARG A 367 26.37 7.74 -3.09
N GLY A 368 25.69 6.82 -2.45
CA GLY A 368 26.13 5.44 -2.26
C GLY A 368 25.96 4.55 -3.48
N ASP A 369 25.10 4.92 -4.42
CA ASP A 369 24.77 4.11 -5.61
C ASP A 369 24.88 4.99 -6.89
N VAL A 370 26.10 5.42 -7.17
CA VAL A 370 26.39 6.36 -8.27
C VAL A 370 26.27 5.73 -9.66
N GLU A 371 26.30 4.41 -9.76
CA GLU A 371 26.17 3.69 -11.03
C GLU A 371 24.70 3.46 -11.42
N ARG A 372 23.78 3.64 -10.47
CA ARG A 372 22.36 3.45 -10.73
C ARG A 372 21.80 4.58 -11.57
N ASP A 373 21.11 4.23 -12.64
CA ASP A 373 20.30 5.21 -13.39
C ASP A 373 19.05 5.59 -12.55
N TRP A 374 19.16 6.71 -11.86
CA TRP A 374 18.08 7.25 -11.03
C TRP A 374 16.93 7.84 -11.84
N GLY A 375 17.16 8.10 -13.14
CA GLY A 375 16.16 8.58 -14.09
C GLY A 375 15.46 7.48 -14.88
N ALA A 376 15.79 6.21 -14.64
CA ALA A 376 15.17 5.09 -15.35
C ALA A 376 13.67 4.99 -15.07
N THR A 377 12.88 4.80 -16.14
CA THR A 377 11.40 4.73 -16.08
C THR A 377 10.83 3.31 -16.21
N GLU A 378 11.64 2.33 -16.60
CA GLU A 378 11.15 0.98 -16.91
C GLU A 378 10.50 0.24 -15.72
N LYS A 379 10.85 0.66 -14.49
CA LYS A 379 10.34 0.05 -13.26
C LYS A 379 9.34 0.93 -12.52
N ILE A 380 8.96 2.07 -13.10
CA ILE A 380 7.98 2.96 -12.45
C ILE A 380 6.60 2.33 -12.58
N ASN A 381 6.01 2.03 -11.45
CA ASN A 381 4.65 1.55 -11.32
C ASN A 381 4.22 1.64 -9.85
N ALA A 382 2.94 1.43 -9.57
CA ALA A 382 2.38 1.49 -8.23
C ALA A 382 3.14 0.67 -7.17
N LYS A 383 3.80 -0.43 -7.56
CA LYS A 383 4.55 -1.29 -6.63
C LYS A 383 5.96 -0.77 -6.33
N ASN A 384 6.61 -0.14 -7.29
CA ASN A 384 8.03 0.14 -7.21
C ASN A 384 8.35 1.63 -6.97
N GLY A 385 7.40 2.52 -7.21
CA GLY A 385 7.66 3.95 -7.22
C GLY A 385 8.64 4.33 -8.34
N GLY A 386 9.22 5.47 -8.27
CA GLY A 386 10.16 6.04 -9.25
C GLY A 386 10.57 7.41 -8.78
N ASP A 387 10.36 7.67 -7.53
CA ASP A 387 10.17 9.01 -7.00
C ASP A 387 11.48 9.73 -6.68
N PHE A 388 12.64 9.05 -6.73
CA PHE A 388 13.93 9.73 -6.55
C PHE A 388 14.24 10.70 -7.69
N ALA A 389 13.91 10.33 -8.94
CA ALA A 389 14.10 11.20 -10.10
C ALA A 389 13.21 12.45 -10.01
N PHE A 390 11.99 12.30 -9.51
CA PHE A 390 11.07 13.40 -9.25
C PHE A 390 11.67 14.45 -8.32
N PHE A 391 12.26 14.05 -7.19
CA PHE A 391 12.93 14.98 -6.30
C PHE A 391 14.22 15.56 -6.90
N HIS A 392 14.94 14.81 -7.73
CA HIS A 392 16.07 15.33 -8.48
C HIS A 392 15.67 16.41 -9.49
N TYR A 393 14.51 16.28 -10.11
CA TYR A 393 13.95 17.30 -10.99
C TYR A 393 13.73 18.60 -10.23
N HIS A 394 13.09 18.55 -9.05
CA HIS A 394 12.87 19.73 -8.23
C HIS A 394 14.17 20.37 -7.70
N ASP A 395 15.25 19.60 -7.65
CA ASP A 395 16.61 20.11 -7.38
C ASP A 395 17.33 20.67 -8.62
N GLY A 396 16.69 20.68 -9.78
CA GLY A 396 17.29 21.09 -11.05
C GLY A 396 18.29 20.09 -11.67
N LYS A 397 18.34 18.84 -11.16
CA LYS A 397 19.31 17.83 -11.63
C LYS A 397 18.85 17.02 -12.83
N PHE A 398 17.54 16.87 -13.02
CA PHE A 398 16.93 16.17 -14.16
C PHE A 398 15.91 17.08 -14.87
N PRO A 399 16.36 18.13 -15.58
CA PRO A 399 15.45 19.12 -16.16
C PRO A 399 14.47 18.54 -17.18
N ASN A 400 14.81 17.42 -17.80
CA ASN A 400 13.98 16.74 -18.80
C ASN A 400 13.03 15.67 -18.18
N TRP A 401 13.00 15.54 -16.85
CA TRP A 401 12.19 14.53 -16.19
C TRP A 401 10.70 14.58 -16.55
N PRO A 402 10.03 15.74 -16.61
CA PRO A 402 8.63 15.82 -17.01
C PRO A 402 8.36 15.19 -18.40
N ASP A 403 9.18 15.51 -19.39
CA ASP A 403 9.06 14.93 -20.73
C ASP A 403 9.34 13.41 -20.71
N THR A 404 10.37 12.99 -19.98
CA THR A 404 10.76 11.58 -19.87
C THR A 404 9.67 10.71 -19.28
N ILE A 405 9.13 11.11 -18.13
CA ILE A 405 8.11 10.29 -17.44
C ILE A 405 6.79 10.28 -18.19
N MET A 406 6.36 11.42 -18.74
CA MET A 406 5.10 11.50 -19.47
C MET A 406 5.14 10.73 -20.79
N ARG A 407 6.25 10.75 -21.54
CA ARG A 407 6.42 9.91 -22.73
C ARG A 407 6.44 8.42 -22.39
N SER A 408 7.16 8.05 -21.35
CA SER A 408 7.23 6.65 -20.91
C SER A 408 5.84 6.12 -20.53
N GLU A 409 5.04 6.88 -19.80
CA GLU A 409 3.68 6.48 -19.45
C GLU A 409 2.74 6.43 -20.66
N LEU A 410 2.86 7.38 -21.57
CA LEU A 410 2.07 7.38 -22.80
C LEU A 410 2.37 6.13 -23.63
N ASP A 411 3.64 5.78 -23.82
CA ASP A 411 4.05 4.60 -24.58
C ASP A 411 3.56 3.30 -23.92
N LEU A 412 3.62 3.22 -22.59
CA LEU A 412 3.09 2.08 -21.84
C LEU A 412 1.56 1.99 -21.96
N ALA A 413 0.84 3.13 -21.88
CA ALA A 413 -0.60 3.17 -22.04
C ALA A 413 -1.03 2.75 -23.45
N LEU A 414 -0.35 3.24 -24.48
CA LEU A 414 -0.60 2.85 -25.87
C LEU A 414 -0.34 1.35 -26.11
N THR A 415 0.74 0.83 -25.54
CA THR A 415 1.07 -0.60 -25.59
C THR A 415 -0.02 -1.44 -24.91
N ALA A 416 -0.49 -1.00 -23.73
CA ALA A 416 -1.56 -1.67 -23.02
C ALA A 416 -2.88 -1.65 -23.80
N LEU A 417 -3.23 -0.51 -24.43
CA LEU A 417 -4.41 -0.39 -25.28
C LEU A 417 -4.34 -1.31 -26.50
N GLU A 418 -3.17 -1.42 -27.13
CA GLU A 418 -2.99 -2.34 -28.25
C GLU A 418 -3.16 -3.81 -27.81
N HIS A 419 -2.62 -4.19 -26.66
CA HIS A 419 -2.89 -5.50 -26.06
C HIS A 419 -4.39 -5.76 -25.84
N VAL A 420 -5.11 -4.77 -25.33
CA VAL A 420 -6.58 -4.88 -25.12
C VAL A 420 -7.31 -5.09 -26.46
N LYS A 421 -6.94 -4.36 -27.49
CA LYS A 421 -7.55 -4.48 -28.83
C LYS A 421 -7.27 -5.82 -29.50
N GLN A 422 -6.08 -6.37 -29.28
CA GLN A 422 -5.63 -7.62 -29.87
C GLN A 422 -5.96 -8.85 -29.03
N GLU A 423 -6.60 -8.69 -27.86
CA GLU A 423 -6.91 -9.79 -26.93
C GLU A 423 -7.85 -10.82 -27.60
N PRO A 424 -7.36 -12.00 -27.97
CA PRO A 424 -8.16 -12.98 -28.71
C PRO A 424 -9.02 -13.86 -27.80
N ARG A 425 -8.77 -13.84 -26.50
CA ARG A 425 -9.42 -14.74 -25.56
C ARG A 425 -10.83 -14.27 -25.23
N THR A 426 -11.75 -15.23 -25.21
CA THR A 426 -13.07 -15.00 -24.62
C THR A 426 -12.97 -14.74 -23.12
N ARG A 427 -14.02 -14.15 -22.54
CA ARG A 427 -14.10 -13.94 -21.08
C ARG A 427 -13.88 -15.25 -20.30
N ALA A 428 -14.45 -16.37 -20.76
CA ALA A 428 -14.26 -17.68 -20.14
C ALA A 428 -12.79 -18.11 -20.16
N GLN A 429 -12.12 -17.98 -21.30
CA GLN A 429 -10.70 -18.29 -21.42
C GLN A 429 -9.80 -17.39 -20.55
N MET A 430 -10.12 -16.10 -20.44
CA MET A 430 -9.40 -15.21 -19.53
C MET A 430 -9.56 -15.64 -18.06
N LEU A 431 -10.75 -16.06 -17.68
CA LEU A 431 -11.02 -16.59 -16.34
C LEU A 431 -10.27 -17.90 -16.08
N GLU A 432 -10.16 -18.79 -17.05
CA GLU A 432 -9.45 -20.06 -16.94
C GLU A 432 -7.92 -19.90 -16.85
N GLN A 433 -7.35 -18.91 -17.55
CA GLN A 433 -5.90 -18.77 -17.70
C GLN A 433 -5.23 -17.88 -16.66
N ASN A 434 -5.99 -17.24 -15.78
CA ASN A 434 -5.49 -16.29 -14.76
C ASN A 434 -4.49 -15.25 -15.29
N THR A 435 -4.71 -14.75 -16.48
CA THR A 435 -3.87 -13.72 -17.06
C THR A 435 -4.65 -12.42 -17.16
N GLY A 436 -4.23 -11.42 -16.38
CA GLY A 436 -4.81 -10.10 -16.43
C GLY A 436 -4.57 -9.43 -17.79
N ILE A 437 -5.50 -8.57 -18.19
CA ILE A 437 -5.27 -7.60 -19.26
C ILE A 437 -4.50 -6.42 -18.65
N PRO A 438 -3.47 -5.90 -19.33
CA PRO A 438 -2.76 -4.72 -18.85
C PRO A 438 -3.73 -3.55 -18.62
N ASN A 439 -3.56 -2.83 -17.54
CA ASN A 439 -4.32 -1.61 -17.28
C ASN A 439 -3.73 -0.46 -18.11
N PRO A 440 -4.48 0.15 -19.04
CA PRO A 440 -3.99 1.26 -19.86
C PRO A 440 -3.99 2.59 -19.12
N VAL A 441 -4.59 2.67 -17.94
CA VAL A 441 -4.62 3.88 -17.13
C VAL A 441 -3.39 3.87 -16.22
N LEU A 442 -2.48 4.79 -16.45
CA LEU A 442 -1.28 5.04 -15.67
C LEU A 442 -1.41 6.43 -15.04
N THR A 443 -1.00 6.56 -13.80
CA THR A 443 -1.21 7.81 -13.03
C THR A 443 0.03 8.25 -12.25
N GLU A 444 1.11 7.51 -12.33
CA GLU A 444 2.33 7.76 -11.57
C GLU A 444 2.99 9.08 -12.01
N GLY A 445 3.25 9.25 -13.30
CA GLY A 445 3.80 10.47 -13.86
C GLY A 445 2.84 11.66 -13.74
N LEU A 446 1.54 11.43 -13.96
CA LEU A 446 0.53 12.46 -13.74
C LEU A 446 0.49 12.93 -12.28
N THR A 447 0.60 12.00 -11.32
CA THR A 447 0.66 12.35 -9.89
C THR A 447 1.89 13.21 -9.59
N GLN A 448 3.05 12.84 -10.15
CA GLN A 448 4.26 13.62 -9.97
C GLN A 448 4.15 15.01 -10.60
N MET A 449 3.79 15.06 -11.88
CA MET A 449 3.86 16.31 -12.65
C MET A 449 2.69 17.25 -12.38
N MET A 450 1.46 16.73 -12.28
CA MET A 450 0.29 17.57 -12.09
C MET A 450 0.03 17.87 -10.61
N LEU A 451 0.23 16.88 -9.73
CA LEU A 451 -0.17 16.99 -8.32
C LEU A 451 1.01 17.27 -7.38
N GLY A 452 2.23 17.24 -7.89
CA GLY A 452 3.45 17.52 -7.12
C GLY A 452 3.69 16.53 -5.99
N ALA A 453 3.49 15.24 -6.24
CA ALA A 453 3.59 14.20 -5.22
C ALA A 453 4.16 12.89 -5.78
N PRO A 454 4.79 12.05 -4.96
CA PRO A 454 5.05 10.67 -5.33
C PRO A 454 3.72 9.93 -5.57
N GLY A 455 3.77 8.81 -6.27
CA GLY A 455 2.60 7.93 -6.45
C GLY A 455 2.01 7.47 -5.11
N THR A 456 0.82 6.91 -5.12
CA THR A 456 0.21 6.37 -3.89
C THR A 456 1.00 5.18 -3.36
N VAL A 457 1.13 5.06 -2.04
CA VAL A 457 1.76 3.89 -1.42
C VAL A 457 0.95 2.65 -1.76
N TYR A 458 1.55 1.73 -2.50
CA TYR A 458 0.90 0.47 -2.84
C TYR A 458 0.50 -0.30 -1.57
N ASN A 459 -0.61 -1.01 -1.61
CA ASN A 459 -1.18 -1.74 -0.47
C ASN A 459 -1.83 -0.88 0.62
N GLY A 460 -2.58 0.12 0.23
CA GLY A 460 -3.51 0.80 1.14
C GLY A 460 -3.19 2.24 1.48
N GLY A 461 -2.26 2.87 0.74
CA GLY A 461 -2.01 4.30 0.87
C GLY A 461 -3.14 5.14 0.27
N LEU A 462 -3.41 6.27 0.89
CA LEU A 462 -4.25 7.33 0.36
C LEU A 462 -3.41 8.24 -0.56
N LEU A 463 -4.08 8.96 -1.46
CA LEU A 463 -3.40 9.97 -2.25
C LEU A 463 -2.77 11.01 -1.32
N ARG A 464 -1.51 11.33 -1.57
CA ARG A 464 -0.91 12.59 -1.10
C ARG A 464 -0.64 13.45 -2.32
N ALA A 465 -1.06 14.70 -2.26
CA ALA A 465 -0.84 15.67 -3.32
C ALA A 465 -0.44 17.00 -2.71
N THR A 466 0.42 17.75 -3.38
CA THR A 466 0.72 19.12 -2.99
C THR A 466 -0.41 20.06 -3.45
N VAL A 467 -0.94 19.79 -4.64
CA VAL A 467 -2.10 20.52 -5.18
C VAL A 467 -3.09 19.55 -5.82
N ARG A 468 -4.36 19.96 -5.88
CA ARG A 468 -5.41 19.35 -6.71
C ARG A 468 -6.17 20.43 -7.47
N TYR A 469 -6.83 20.02 -8.53
CA TYR A 469 -7.55 20.92 -9.42
C TYR A 469 -9.02 20.56 -9.49
N TYR A 470 -9.87 21.58 -9.75
CA TYR A 470 -11.29 21.39 -10.00
C TYR A 470 -11.71 22.28 -11.16
N ASP A 471 -12.49 21.71 -12.07
CA ASP A 471 -13.20 22.46 -13.08
C ASP A 471 -14.39 23.17 -12.43
N ALA A 472 -14.30 24.50 -12.28
CA ALA A 472 -15.34 25.29 -11.62
C ALA A 472 -16.59 25.45 -12.49
N ASP A 473 -16.48 25.31 -13.80
CA ASP A 473 -17.60 25.44 -14.74
C ASP A 473 -18.43 24.15 -14.76
N LEU A 474 -17.79 22.99 -14.80
CA LEU A 474 -18.45 21.70 -14.73
C LEU A 474 -18.69 21.21 -13.29
N LYS A 475 -18.16 21.90 -12.28
CA LYS A 475 -18.27 21.55 -10.84
C LYS A 475 -17.81 20.13 -10.54
N ARG A 476 -16.68 19.73 -11.08
CA ARG A 476 -16.12 18.39 -10.93
C ARG A 476 -14.63 18.44 -10.57
N PRO A 477 -14.06 17.38 -9.96
CA PRO A 477 -12.62 17.28 -9.78
C PRO A 477 -11.91 17.13 -11.14
N GLY A 478 -10.65 17.59 -11.16
CA GLY A 478 -9.76 17.54 -12.31
C GLY A 478 -9.71 18.81 -13.13
N LEU A 479 -8.74 18.85 -14.03
CA LEU A 479 -8.58 19.97 -14.96
C LEU A 479 -9.61 19.90 -16.09
N PRO A 480 -10.06 21.07 -16.62
CA PRO A 480 -10.72 21.12 -17.91
C PRO A 480 -9.88 20.47 -19.01
N GLN A 481 -10.52 19.95 -20.05
CA GLN A 481 -9.86 19.18 -21.11
C GLN A 481 -8.70 19.93 -21.78
N ASP A 482 -8.84 21.26 -21.94
CA ASP A 482 -7.87 22.09 -22.66
C ASP A 482 -6.85 22.76 -21.72
N ILE A 483 -6.82 22.37 -20.44
CA ILE A 483 -5.86 22.91 -19.47
C ILE A 483 -4.83 21.84 -19.12
N ALA A 484 -3.57 22.20 -19.23
CA ALA A 484 -2.45 21.42 -18.73
C ALA A 484 -1.89 22.08 -17.46
N ALA A 485 -1.38 21.25 -16.53
CA ALA A 485 -0.72 21.69 -15.30
C ALA A 485 0.60 20.94 -15.10
N CYS A 486 1.59 21.68 -14.59
CA CYS A 486 2.85 21.10 -14.14
C CYS A 486 3.28 21.76 -12.83
N VAL A 487 3.58 20.96 -11.82
CA VAL A 487 4.26 21.42 -10.60
C VAL A 487 5.75 21.45 -10.88
N ASP A 488 6.30 22.64 -11.03
CA ASP A 488 7.70 22.85 -11.40
C ASP A 488 8.60 23.23 -10.22
N LYS A 489 8.00 23.63 -9.09
CA LYS A 489 8.70 23.95 -7.86
C LYS A 489 8.00 23.32 -6.66
N LEU A 490 8.79 22.70 -5.81
CA LEU A 490 8.31 22.05 -4.60
C LEU A 490 9.20 22.39 -3.42
N GLY A 491 8.61 22.96 -2.38
CA GLY A 491 9.31 23.32 -1.16
C GLY A 491 8.40 23.18 0.08
N PRO A 492 8.97 23.34 1.28
CA PRO A 492 8.23 23.11 2.52
C PRO A 492 7.03 24.08 2.72
N GLU A 493 7.13 25.30 2.18
CA GLU A 493 6.13 26.36 2.33
C GLU A 493 5.67 26.93 1.00
N THR A 494 6.18 26.43 -0.12
CA THR A 494 5.90 26.99 -1.45
C THR A 494 5.72 25.89 -2.48
N VAL A 495 4.81 26.12 -3.42
CA VAL A 495 4.67 25.30 -4.62
C VAL A 495 4.58 26.22 -5.85
N GLY A 496 5.34 25.91 -6.88
CA GLY A 496 5.20 26.52 -8.21
C GLY A 496 4.34 25.64 -9.10
N VAL A 497 3.36 26.26 -9.76
CA VAL A 497 2.44 25.57 -10.66
C VAL A 497 2.38 26.32 -11.97
N GLN A 498 2.69 25.68 -13.06
CA GLN A 498 2.44 26.19 -14.40
C GLN A 498 1.08 25.69 -14.88
N LEU A 499 0.22 26.59 -15.31
CA LEU A 499 -1.07 26.30 -15.95
C LEU A 499 -1.04 26.84 -17.37
N VAL A 500 -1.37 25.98 -18.32
CA VAL A 500 -1.39 26.35 -19.75
C VAL A 500 -2.76 26.08 -20.32
N ASN A 501 -3.38 27.10 -20.89
CA ASN A 501 -4.61 26.95 -21.67
C ASN A 501 -4.25 26.62 -23.13
N LEU A 502 -4.60 25.44 -23.59
CA LEU A 502 -4.38 24.95 -24.94
C LEU A 502 -5.50 25.35 -25.91
N SER A 503 -6.59 25.91 -25.41
CA SER A 503 -7.70 26.39 -26.22
C SER A 503 -7.44 27.81 -26.74
N HIS A 504 -7.60 27.99 -28.05
CA HIS A 504 -7.52 29.32 -28.67
C HIS A 504 -8.78 30.18 -28.51
N SER A 505 -9.87 29.60 -28.03
CA SER A 505 -11.20 30.26 -28.07
C SER A 505 -11.97 30.20 -26.76
N HIS A 506 -11.53 29.43 -25.78
CA HIS A 506 -12.23 29.22 -24.51
C HIS A 506 -11.40 29.65 -23.31
N CYS A 507 -12.04 30.39 -22.41
CA CYS A 507 -11.51 30.66 -21.09
C CYS A 507 -12.07 29.61 -20.09
N HIS A 508 -11.24 29.12 -19.19
CA HIS A 508 -11.65 28.17 -18.19
C HIS A 508 -11.45 28.72 -16.78
N ARG A 509 -12.29 28.30 -15.85
CA ARG A 509 -12.15 28.62 -14.43
C ARG A 509 -11.66 27.36 -13.70
N VAL A 510 -10.45 27.43 -13.16
CA VAL A 510 -9.81 26.35 -12.43
C VAL A 510 -9.68 26.74 -10.96
N ILE A 511 -10.11 25.86 -10.05
CA ILE A 511 -9.83 26.00 -8.63
C ILE A 511 -8.59 25.15 -8.34
N VAL A 512 -7.58 25.75 -7.73
CA VAL A 512 -6.39 25.06 -7.22
C VAL A 512 -6.53 24.91 -5.71
N GLN A 513 -6.55 23.67 -5.25
CA GLN A 513 -6.66 23.32 -3.84
C GLN A 513 -5.28 22.95 -3.30
N ALA A 514 -4.93 23.41 -2.11
CA ALA A 514 -3.73 22.98 -1.40
C ALA A 514 -3.97 21.63 -0.70
N GLY A 515 -3.11 20.65 -1.00
CA GLY A 515 -3.23 19.29 -0.48
C GLY A 515 -4.20 18.39 -1.24
N ALA A 516 -4.21 17.11 -0.89
CA ALA A 516 -5.10 16.11 -1.49
C ALA A 516 -6.55 16.25 -1.03
N TYR A 517 -6.77 16.67 0.22
CA TYR A 517 -8.06 16.71 0.92
C TYR A 517 -8.33 18.11 1.54
N ALA A 518 -7.68 19.16 1.03
CA ALA A 518 -7.71 20.53 1.59
C ALA A 518 -7.12 20.60 3.01
N GLU A 519 -6.15 19.74 3.31
CA GLU A 519 -5.43 19.74 4.58
C GLU A 519 -4.46 20.91 4.74
N HIS A 520 -4.22 21.66 3.67
CA HIS A 520 -3.42 22.88 3.64
C HIS A 520 -4.24 24.04 3.08
N GLN A 521 -3.75 25.26 3.28
CA GLN A 521 -4.38 26.49 2.77
C GLN A 521 -3.30 27.41 2.21
N PHE A 522 -3.54 27.97 1.03
CA PHE A 522 -2.71 29.03 0.49
C PHE A 522 -2.93 30.32 1.28
N THR A 523 -1.85 30.91 1.76
CA THR A 523 -1.85 32.20 2.46
C THR A 523 -1.54 33.36 1.51
N GLU A 524 -0.81 33.08 0.44
CA GLU A 524 -0.40 34.04 -0.57
C GLU A 524 -0.33 33.35 -1.93
N VAL A 525 -0.67 34.08 -2.99
CA VAL A 525 -0.56 33.63 -4.37
C VAL A 525 0.11 34.74 -5.19
N GLU A 526 1.26 34.41 -5.74
CA GLU A 526 1.95 35.25 -6.74
C GLU A 526 1.74 34.63 -8.11
N TYR A 527 1.51 35.42 -9.13
CA TYR A 527 1.42 34.92 -10.51
C TYR A 527 2.17 35.84 -11.48
N VAL A 528 2.72 35.23 -12.49
CA VAL A 528 3.29 35.89 -13.67
C VAL A 528 2.37 35.52 -14.83
N ASP A 529 1.84 36.54 -15.50
CA ASP A 529 1.06 36.35 -16.71
C ASP A 529 2.03 36.42 -17.92
N ASP A 530 2.41 35.29 -18.43
CA ASP A 530 3.21 35.17 -19.65
C ASP A 530 2.28 35.04 -20.89
N SER A 531 1.11 35.67 -20.86
CA SER A 531 0.25 35.73 -22.05
C SER A 531 1.04 36.31 -23.21
N ILE A 532 1.28 35.48 -24.20
CA ILE A 532 1.91 35.88 -25.47
C ILE A 532 1.01 36.89 -26.11
N GLU A 533 1.50 38.14 -26.25
CA GLU A 533 0.86 39.17 -27.08
C GLU A 533 0.68 38.72 -28.53
#